data_3d9a73a2fa4d40c345bdf4e25528c13b
#
_entry.id   3d9a73a2fa4d40c345bdf4e25528c13b
#
_cell.length_a   1.000
_cell.length_b   1.000
_cell.length_c   1.000
_cell.angle_alpha   90.00
_cell.angle_beta   90.00
_cell.angle_gamma   90.00
#
_symmetry.space_group_name_H-M   'P 1'
#
loop_
_entity.id
_entity.type
_entity.pdbx_description
1 polymer ?
#
loop_
_entity_poly.entity_id
_entity_poly.type
_entity_poly.pdbx_seq_one_letter_code
_entity_poly.pdbx_strand_id
1 'polypeptide(L)'
;PEGKSIIELGRETGRRMRDLNTTGARMIKFTAETKCSGVDLQNGTQIRKGAFDAIRKIAESAGNSFPKEVEDVIAAISSNGGTPLVVCVNRQVAGVIELQDIIKPGIQERFERLRKMGVKTVMVTGDNPLTAKYIAEKAGVDDFIAEAKPEDKMEYIKKEQQSGKLVAMMGDGTNDAPALAQANVGVAMNSGTQAAKEAGNMVDLDNDPTKLIEIVEIGKQLLMTRGTLTTFSI
;
A
#
# COMPACT_ATOMS: atom_id res chain seq x y z
N PRO A 1 -6.46 -4.80 8.91
CA PRO A 1 -5.19 -4.64 9.61
C PRO A 1 -5.18 -3.39 10.47
N GLU A 2 -5.38 -2.19 9.89
CA GLU A 2 -5.34 -0.89 10.58
C GLU A 2 -6.21 -0.82 11.85
N GLY A 3 -7.44 -1.30 11.79
CA GLY A 3 -8.36 -1.27 12.92
C GLY A 3 -7.86 -2.07 14.13
N LYS A 4 -7.15 -3.16 13.90
CA LYS A 4 -6.55 -3.98 14.96
C LYS A 4 -5.43 -3.23 15.66
N SER A 5 -4.52 -2.62 14.91
CA SER A 5 -3.40 -1.83 15.44
C SER A 5 -3.89 -0.61 16.24
N ILE A 6 -4.94 0.07 15.80
CA ILE A 6 -5.55 1.19 16.54
C ILE A 6 -6.14 0.71 17.89
N ILE A 7 -6.77 -0.46 17.91
CA ILE A 7 -7.31 -1.05 19.14
C ILE A 7 -6.18 -1.42 20.12
N GLU A 8 -5.10 -2.01 19.60
CA GLU A 8 -3.92 -2.36 20.42
C GLU A 8 -3.29 -1.10 21.04
N LEU A 9 -3.07 -0.05 20.24
CA LEU A 9 -2.59 1.25 20.72
C LEU A 9 -3.50 1.84 21.79
N GLY A 10 -4.83 1.74 21.62
CA GLY A 10 -5.79 2.19 22.63
C GLY A 10 -5.68 1.44 23.95
N ARG A 11 -5.38 0.14 23.91
CA ARG A 11 -5.14 -0.68 25.13
C ARG A 11 -3.82 -0.32 25.81
N GLU A 12 -2.74 -0.17 25.05
CA GLU A 12 -1.41 0.22 25.55
C GLU A 12 -1.42 1.59 26.23
N THR A 13 -2.19 2.52 25.69
CA THR A 13 -2.38 3.86 26.27
C THR A 13 -3.35 3.90 27.45
N GLY A 14 -3.77 2.72 27.96
CA GLY A 14 -4.64 2.59 29.14
C GLY A 14 -6.09 3.04 28.91
N ARG A 15 -6.47 3.29 27.67
CA ARG A 15 -7.85 3.64 27.33
C ARG A 15 -8.70 2.36 27.29
N ARG A 16 -9.61 2.22 28.24
CA ARG A 16 -10.62 1.16 28.19
C ARG A 16 -11.52 1.40 27.00
N MET A 17 -11.70 0.38 26.14
CA MET A 17 -12.76 0.38 25.16
C MET A 17 -14.09 0.53 25.92
N ARG A 18 -14.73 1.69 25.79
CA ARG A 18 -16.12 1.80 26.20
C ARG A 18 -16.92 0.98 25.18
N ASP A 19 -17.77 0.09 25.66
CA ASP A 19 -18.76 -0.55 24.84
C ASP A 19 -19.69 0.54 24.29
N LEU A 20 -19.32 1.07 23.13
CA LEU A 20 -20.21 1.92 22.39
C LEU A 20 -21.39 1.03 21.99
N ASN A 21 -22.59 1.38 22.42
CA ASN A 21 -23.78 0.71 21.96
C ASN A 21 -23.89 0.91 20.44
N THR A 22 -23.39 -0.06 19.69
CA THR A 22 -23.37 -0.04 18.22
C THR A 22 -24.68 -0.60 17.63
N THR A 23 -25.64 -0.96 18.49
CA THR A 23 -26.97 -1.42 18.05
C THR A 23 -27.60 -0.32 17.20
N GLY A 24 -27.88 -0.62 15.93
CA GLY A 24 -28.43 0.35 14.96
C GLY A 24 -27.46 1.39 14.42
N ALA A 25 -26.15 1.29 14.69
CA ALA A 25 -25.15 2.15 14.07
C ALA A 25 -24.99 1.84 12.58
N ARG A 26 -24.89 2.86 11.75
CA ARG A 26 -24.62 2.73 10.31
C ARG A 26 -23.13 2.80 10.06
N MET A 27 -22.53 1.67 9.64
CA MET A 27 -21.13 1.62 9.24
C MET A 27 -20.92 2.15 7.83
N ILE A 28 -19.93 3.03 7.66
CA ILE A 28 -19.50 3.55 6.36
C ILE A 28 -18.18 2.87 6.02
N LYS A 29 -18.22 2.04 4.98
CA LYS A 29 -17.04 1.30 4.50
C LYS A 29 -16.10 2.23 3.75
N PHE A 30 -14.81 1.95 3.84
CA PHE A 30 -13.80 2.61 3.03
C PHE A 30 -14.00 2.28 1.54
N THR A 31 -13.88 3.30 0.69
CA THR A 31 -13.76 3.14 -0.76
C THR A 31 -12.58 3.94 -1.28
N ALA A 32 -11.98 3.51 -2.40
CA ALA A 32 -10.87 4.24 -3.02
C ALA A 32 -11.28 5.65 -3.48
N GLU A 33 -12.56 5.84 -3.82
CA GLU A 33 -13.13 7.11 -4.24
C GLU A 33 -13.30 8.08 -3.07
N THR A 34 -13.90 7.62 -1.97
CA THR A 34 -14.16 8.47 -0.79
C THR A 34 -12.94 8.63 0.10
N LYS A 35 -11.96 7.71 0.03
CA LYS A 35 -10.75 7.64 0.86
C LYS A 35 -11.03 7.81 2.36
N CYS A 36 -12.23 7.49 2.81
CA CYS A 36 -12.62 7.57 4.21
C CYS A 36 -13.57 6.43 4.61
N SER A 37 -13.60 6.14 5.89
CA SER A 37 -14.54 5.20 6.52
C SER A 37 -15.06 5.80 7.82
N GLY A 38 -16.13 5.22 8.38
CA GLY A 38 -16.65 5.75 9.64
C GLY A 38 -17.90 5.06 10.14
N VAL A 39 -18.54 5.69 11.09
CA VAL A 39 -19.77 5.21 11.71
C VAL A 39 -20.68 6.40 12.06
N ASP A 40 -21.97 6.21 11.83
CA ASP A 40 -23.03 7.08 12.32
C ASP A 40 -23.73 6.36 13.48
N LEU A 41 -23.64 6.92 14.67
CA LEU A 41 -24.27 6.38 15.87
C LEU A 41 -25.72 6.83 15.97
N GLN A 42 -26.56 6.07 16.70
CA GLN A 42 -27.99 6.40 16.88
C GLN A 42 -28.23 7.76 17.56
N ASN A 43 -27.30 8.21 18.39
CA ASN A 43 -27.37 9.51 19.04
C ASN A 43 -27.03 10.70 18.12
N GLY A 44 -26.89 10.45 16.80
CA GLY A 44 -26.53 11.46 15.81
C GLY A 44 -25.03 11.76 15.70
N THR A 45 -24.18 11.14 16.52
CA THR A 45 -22.73 11.34 16.42
C THR A 45 -22.19 10.67 15.16
N GLN A 46 -21.45 11.42 14.35
CA GLN A 46 -20.78 10.96 13.16
C GLN A 46 -19.28 10.91 13.39
N ILE A 47 -18.66 9.75 13.18
CA ILE A 47 -17.21 9.58 13.27
C ILE A 47 -16.69 9.19 11.89
N ARG A 48 -15.65 9.87 11.41
CA ARG A 48 -14.98 9.58 10.14
C ARG A 48 -13.47 9.50 10.36
N LYS A 49 -12.83 8.56 9.68
CA LYS A 49 -11.37 8.48 9.58
C LYS A 49 -10.98 8.28 8.13
N GLY A 50 -9.89 8.88 7.71
CA GLY A 50 -9.43 8.74 6.33
C GLY A 50 -8.25 9.62 5.98
N ALA A 51 -7.96 9.68 4.67
CA ALA A 51 -6.92 10.53 4.14
C ALA A 51 -7.20 12.01 4.41
N PHE A 52 -6.14 12.80 4.51
CA PHE A 52 -6.21 14.24 4.78
C PHE A 52 -7.21 14.98 3.91
N ASP A 53 -7.10 14.83 2.58
CA ASP A 53 -7.96 15.54 1.63
C ASP A 53 -9.45 15.19 1.80
N ALA A 54 -9.74 13.93 2.11
CA ALA A 54 -11.11 13.47 2.31
C ALA A 54 -11.73 14.08 3.58
N ILE A 55 -10.99 14.05 4.68
CA ILE A 55 -11.48 14.60 5.97
C ILE A 55 -11.52 16.12 5.93
N ARG A 56 -10.57 16.78 5.27
CA ARG A 56 -10.58 18.22 5.05
C ARG A 56 -11.85 18.66 4.33
N LYS A 57 -12.22 18.02 3.23
CA LYS A 57 -13.47 18.29 2.50
C LYS A 57 -14.70 18.11 3.38
N ILE A 58 -14.72 17.09 4.25
CA ILE A 58 -15.83 16.87 5.18
C ILE A 58 -15.95 18.01 6.22
N ALA A 59 -14.83 18.48 6.77
CA ALA A 59 -14.80 19.56 7.73
C ALA A 59 -15.21 20.89 7.08
N GLU A 60 -14.61 21.25 5.95
CA GLU A 60 -14.86 22.49 5.22
C GLU A 60 -16.30 22.57 4.69
N SER A 61 -16.90 21.45 4.27
CA SER A 61 -18.32 21.40 3.85
C SER A 61 -19.31 21.75 4.96
N ALA A 62 -18.87 21.70 6.21
CA ALA A 62 -19.65 22.09 7.39
C ALA A 62 -19.32 23.52 7.88
N GLY A 63 -18.50 24.26 7.14
CA GLY A 63 -18.04 25.59 7.54
C GLY A 63 -16.93 25.59 8.61
N ASN A 64 -16.36 24.44 8.93
CA ASN A 64 -15.25 24.34 9.87
C ASN A 64 -13.93 24.57 9.14
N SER A 65 -13.05 25.42 9.70
CA SER A 65 -11.67 25.56 9.22
C SER A 65 -10.86 24.34 9.62
N PHE A 66 -9.95 23.89 8.74
CA PHE A 66 -9.00 22.86 9.10
C PHE A 66 -7.84 23.47 9.91
N PRO A 67 -7.53 22.97 11.13
CA PRO A 67 -6.49 23.56 11.97
C PRO A 67 -5.10 23.41 11.36
N LYS A 68 -4.33 24.51 11.31
CA LYS A 68 -2.97 24.52 10.75
C LYS A 68 -2.01 23.61 11.52
N GLU A 69 -2.16 23.53 12.83
CA GLU A 69 -1.35 22.62 13.67
C GLU A 69 -1.52 21.16 13.26
N VAL A 70 -2.70 20.77 12.80
CA VAL A 70 -2.99 19.43 12.31
C VAL A 70 -2.32 19.20 10.95
N GLU A 71 -2.31 20.20 10.07
CA GLU A 71 -1.59 20.13 8.79
C GLU A 71 -0.08 19.95 9.01
N ASP A 72 0.51 20.69 9.95
CA ASP A 72 1.92 20.58 10.30
C ASP A 72 2.27 19.18 10.85
N VAL A 73 1.41 18.61 11.69
CA VAL A 73 1.56 17.23 12.20
C VAL A 73 1.45 16.20 11.07
N ILE A 74 0.50 16.37 10.16
CA ILE A 74 0.33 15.50 8.99
C ILE A 74 1.58 15.52 8.11
N ALA A 75 2.13 16.74 7.85
CA ALA A 75 3.34 16.90 7.07
C ALA A 75 4.55 16.24 7.76
N ALA A 76 4.68 16.39 9.07
CA ALA A 76 5.75 15.76 9.85
C ALA A 76 5.67 14.23 9.82
N ILE A 77 4.47 13.65 10.04
CA ILE A 77 4.24 12.20 9.96
C ILE A 77 4.63 11.68 8.57
N SER A 78 4.14 12.34 7.52
CA SER A 78 4.41 11.92 6.13
C SER A 78 5.89 12.01 5.77
N SER A 79 6.58 13.06 6.22
CA SER A 79 8.02 13.25 5.99
C SER A 79 8.87 12.20 6.71
N ASN A 80 8.36 11.62 7.79
CA ASN A 80 8.98 10.52 8.52
C ASN A 80 8.55 9.14 8.03
N GLY A 81 7.82 9.07 6.90
CA GLY A 81 7.38 7.82 6.28
C GLY A 81 6.16 7.18 6.92
N GLY A 82 5.51 7.88 7.84
CA GLY A 82 4.23 7.45 8.38
C GLY A 82 3.07 7.80 7.44
N THR A 83 1.99 7.03 7.54
CA THR A 83 0.73 7.35 6.88
C THR A 83 -0.22 8.01 7.87
N PRO A 84 -0.54 9.31 7.71
CA PRO A 84 -1.43 10.01 8.61
C PRO A 84 -2.89 9.65 8.31
N LEU A 85 -3.62 9.14 9.30
CA LEU A 85 -5.06 8.97 9.28
C LEU A 85 -5.71 10.07 10.11
N VAL A 86 -6.43 10.97 9.46
CA VAL A 86 -7.16 12.04 10.14
C VAL A 86 -8.50 11.51 10.64
N VAL A 87 -8.84 11.88 11.87
CA VAL A 87 -10.12 11.55 12.50
C VAL A 87 -10.94 12.82 12.72
N CYS A 88 -12.20 12.78 12.34
CA CYS A 88 -13.16 13.82 12.69
C CYS A 88 -14.40 13.24 13.38
N VAL A 89 -14.96 14.03 14.30
CA VAL A 89 -16.20 13.74 15.01
C VAL A 89 -17.15 14.90 14.75
N ASN A 90 -18.36 14.61 14.27
CA ASN A 90 -19.35 15.62 13.90
C ASN A 90 -18.77 16.69 12.99
N ARG A 91 -17.94 16.25 12.00
CA ARG A 91 -17.25 17.11 11.03
C ARG A 91 -16.22 18.08 11.62
N GLN A 92 -15.86 17.92 12.88
CA GLN A 92 -14.74 18.64 13.51
C GLN A 92 -13.54 17.72 13.61
N VAL A 93 -12.35 18.22 13.27
CA VAL A 93 -11.11 17.45 13.37
C VAL A 93 -10.83 17.15 14.83
N ALA A 94 -10.70 15.85 15.15
CA ALA A 94 -10.45 15.35 16.50
C ALA A 94 -8.98 15.01 16.73
N GLY A 95 -8.23 14.68 15.67
CA GLY A 95 -6.81 14.34 15.76
C GLY A 95 -6.31 13.55 14.56
N VAL A 96 -5.05 13.13 14.66
CA VAL A 96 -4.35 12.31 13.65
C VAL A 96 -3.83 11.04 14.29
N ILE A 97 -3.95 9.93 13.60
CA ILE A 97 -3.35 8.64 13.95
C ILE A 97 -2.22 8.41 12.97
N GLU A 98 -1.02 8.20 13.47
CA GLU A 98 0.13 7.81 12.67
C GLU A 98 0.13 6.28 12.49
N LEU A 99 0.15 5.83 11.24
CA LEU A 99 0.45 4.45 10.87
C LEU A 99 1.87 4.41 10.33
N GLN A 100 2.70 3.51 10.86
CA GLN A 100 4.06 3.30 10.37
C GLN A 100 4.18 1.93 9.71
N ASP A 101 4.68 1.92 8.49
CA ASP A 101 5.07 0.69 7.81
C ASP A 101 6.48 0.28 8.27
N ILE A 102 6.59 -0.96 8.73
CA ILE A 102 7.88 -1.52 9.14
C ILE A 102 8.57 -2.07 7.89
N ILE A 103 9.63 -1.38 7.46
CA ILE A 103 10.48 -1.88 6.38
C ILE A 103 11.27 -3.10 6.90
N LYS A 104 11.15 -4.23 6.21
CA LYS A 104 11.83 -5.46 6.61
C LYS A 104 13.36 -5.29 6.56
N PRO A 105 14.10 -5.76 7.58
CA PRO A 105 15.55 -5.71 7.57
C PRO A 105 16.14 -6.44 6.34
N GLY A 106 17.23 -5.89 5.78
CA GLY A 106 17.92 -6.50 4.63
C GLY A 106 17.26 -6.29 3.27
N ILE A 107 16.16 -5.51 3.19
CA ILE A 107 15.48 -5.28 1.91
C ILE A 107 16.33 -4.48 0.93
N GLN A 108 17.15 -3.53 1.41
CA GLN A 108 18.04 -2.74 0.58
C GLN A 108 19.07 -3.61 -0.16
N GLU A 109 19.73 -4.51 0.55
CA GLU A 109 20.73 -5.43 -0.04
C GLU A 109 20.09 -6.30 -1.11
N ARG A 110 18.84 -6.69 -0.92
CA ARG A 110 18.10 -7.51 -1.88
C ARG A 110 17.74 -6.73 -3.14
N PHE A 111 17.30 -5.47 -3.02
CA PHE A 111 17.07 -4.62 -4.19
C PHE A 111 18.37 -4.25 -4.90
N GLU A 112 19.49 -4.08 -4.19
CA GLU A 112 20.80 -3.95 -4.81
C GLU A 112 21.21 -5.18 -5.63
N ARG A 113 20.89 -6.38 -5.15
CA ARG A 113 21.12 -7.63 -5.92
C ARG A 113 20.31 -7.64 -7.22
N LEU A 114 19.01 -7.27 -7.17
CA LEU A 114 18.17 -7.12 -8.36
C LEU A 114 18.78 -6.13 -9.36
N ARG A 115 19.23 -4.98 -8.86
CA ARG A 115 19.87 -3.95 -9.69
C ARG A 115 21.14 -4.46 -10.36
N LYS A 116 21.99 -5.20 -9.64
CA LYS A 116 23.18 -5.85 -10.22
C LYS A 116 22.82 -6.87 -11.29
N MET A 117 21.66 -7.48 -11.24
CA MET A 117 21.15 -8.38 -12.28
C MET A 117 20.49 -7.65 -13.45
N GLY A 118 20.49 -6.30 -13.47
CA GLY A 118 19.87 -5.49 -14.52
C GLY A 118 18.35 -5.39 -14.40
N VAL A 119 17.78 -5.64 -13.21
CA VAL A 119 16.34 -5.49 -12.95
C VAL A 119 16.10 -4.14 -12.32
N LYS A 120 15.27 -3.30 -12.94
CA LYS A 120 14.79 -2.03 -12.36
C LYS A 120 13.63 -2.33 -11.41
N THR A 121 13.68 -1.74 -10.23
CA THR A 121 12.65 -1.87 -9.20
C THR A 121 11.85 -0.58 -9.07
N VAL A 122 10.53 -0.67 -9.09
CA VAL A 122 9.62 0.49 -8.98
C VAL A 122 8.57 0.18 -7.94
N MET A 123 8.46 1.06 -6.94
CA MET A 123 7.38 1.00 -5.96
C MET A 123 6.17 1.76 -6.47
N VAL A 124 5.00 1.14 -6.47
CA VAL A 124 3.74 1.78 -6.88
C VAL A 124 2.77 1.71 -5.71
N THR A 125 2.45 2.86 -5.14
CA THR A 125 1.64 2.97 -3.93
C THR A 125 0.52 4.00 -4.07
N GLY A 126 -0.57 3.82 -3.32
CA GLY A 126 -1.63 4.81 -3.16
C GLY A 126 -1.33 5.90 -2.13
N ASP A 127 -0.18 5.83 -1.45
CA ASP A 127 0.23 6.80 -0.44
C ASP A 127 0.57 8.16 -1.05
N ASN A 128 0.58 9.18 -0.20
CA ASN A 128 1.00 10.52 -0.62
C ASN A 128 2.50 10.55 -1.01
N PRO A 129 2.93 11.54 -1.81
CA PRO A 129 4.29 11.60 -2.35
C PRO A 129 5.40 11.66 -1.28
N LEU A 130 5.15 12.28 -0.12
CA LEU A 130 6.15 12.39 0.95
C LEU A 130 6.40 11.04 1.61
N THR A 131 5.33 10.32 1.97
CA THR A 131 5.41 8.96 2.51
C THR A 131 6.04 8.01 1.49
N ALA A 132 5.58 8.05 0.24
CA ALA A 132 6.10 7.20 -0.83
C ALA A 132 7.59 7.41 -1.06
N LYS A 133 8.04 8.66 -1.13
CA LYS A 133 9.46 9.02 -1.27
C LYS A 133 10.31 8.44 -0.13
N TYR A 134 9.88 8.67 1.12
CA TYR A 134 10.61 8.17 2.28
C TYR A 134 10.75 6.64 2.28
N ILE A 135 9.64 5.92 2.00
CA ILE A 135 9.65 4.45 1.95
C ILE A 135 10.54 3.97 0.81
N ALA A 136 10.46 4.59 -0.38
CA ALA A 136 11.27 4.24 -1.54
C ALA A 136 12.77 4.42 -1.28
N GLU A 137 13.18 5.54 -0.69
CA GLU A 137 14.56 5.80 -0.30
C GLU A 137 15.05 4.81 0.75
N LYS A 138 14.25 4.53 1.77
CA LYS A 138 14.57 3.56 2.82
C LYS A 138 14.63 2.12 2.32
N ALA A 139 13.75 1.74 1.39
CA ALA A 139 13.76 0.42 0.77
C ALA A 139 14.87 0.27 -0.27
N GLY A 140 15.36 1.38 -0.83
CA GLY A 140 16.40 1.37 -1.85
C GLY A 140 15.92 0.95 -3.23
N VAL A 141 14.64 1.20 -3.56
CA VAL A 141 14.10 0.98 -4.91
C VAL A 141 14.61 2.06 -5.89
N ASP A 142 14.56 1.76 -7.19
CA ASP A 142 15.12 2.67 -8.21
C ASP A 142 14.19 3.83 -8.53
N ASP A 143 12.86 3.63 -8.33
CA ASP A 143 11.86 4.64 -8.68
C ASP A 143 10.57 4.40 -7.88
N PHE A 144 9.68 5.39 -7.83
CA PHE A 144 8.39 5.22 -7.20
C PHE A 144 7.28 6.03 -7.88
N ILE A 145 6.05 5.55 -7.74
CA ILE A 145 4.83 6.22 -8.19
C ILE A 145 3.89 6.31 -6.98
N ALA A 146 3.58 7.53 -6.57
CA ALA A 146 2.69 7.84 -5.46
C ALA A 146 1.26 8.10 -5.95
N GLU A 147 0.28 8.06 -5.02
CA GLU A 147 -1.14 8.33 -5.29
C GLU A 147 -1.74 7.52 -6.44
N ALA A 148 -1.11 6.38 -6.76
CA ALA A 148 -1.49 5.53 -7.86
C ALA A 148 -2.86 4.88 -7.64
N LYS A 149 -3.73 5.00 -8.63
CA LYS A 149 -4.98 4.25 -8.70
C LYS A 149 -4.73 2.87 -9.33
N PRO A 150 -5.67 1.93 -9.20
CA PRO A 150 -5.54 0.60 -9.84
C PRO A 150 -5.28 0.68 -11.36
N GLU A 151 -5.93 1.62 -12.04
CA GLU A 151 -5.79 1.86 -13.47
C GLU A 151 -4.38 2.32 -13.83
N ASP A 152 -3.80 3.23 -13.02
CA ASP A 152 -2.45 3.77 -13.23
C ASP A 152 -1.39 2.67 -13.15
N LYS A 153 -1.56 1.72 -12.20
CA LYS A 153 -0.69 0.55 -12.06
C LYS A 153 -0.68 -0.31 -13.34
N MET A 154 -1.87 -0.60 -13.85
CA MET A 154 -2.03 -1.40 -15.07
C MET A 154 -1.47 -0.67 -16.29
N GLU A 155 -1.71 0.63 -16.42
CA GLU A 155 -1.22 1.45 -17.54
C GLU A 155 0.31 1.53 -17.54
N TYR A 156 0.93 1.71 -16.38
CA TYR A 156 2.37 1.68 -16.21
C TYR A 156 2.97 0.35 -16.70
N ILE A 157 2.39 -0.79 -16.31
CA ILE A 157 2.84 -2.10 -16.76
C ILE A 157 2.74 -2.23 -18.28
N LYS A 158 1.61 -1.82 -18.88
CA LYS A 158 1.43 -1.85 -20.35
C LYS A 158 2.47 -1.02 -21.07
N LYS A 159 2.78 0.17 -20.57
CA LYS A 159 3.80 1.06 -21.14
C LYS A 159 5.18 0.43 -21.11
N GLU A 160 5.57 -0.18 -20.00
CA GLU A 160 6.86 -0.88 -19.88
C GLU A 160 6.92 -2.10 -20.84
N GLN A 161 5.84 -2.88 -20.94
CA GLN A 161 5.74 -4.00 -21.88
C GLN A 161 5.82 -3.56 -23.36
N GLN A 162 5.17 -2.45 -23.71
CA GLN A 162 5.25 -1.87 -25.06
C GLN A 162 6.66 -1.42 -25.43
N SER A 163 7.48 -1.08 -24.44
CA SER A 163 8.91 -0.78 -24.63
C SER A 163 9.80 -2.02 -24.74
N GLY A 164 9.21 -3.23 -24.82
CA GLY A 164 9.91 -4.50 -24.95
C GLY A 164 10.45 -5.07 -23.64
N LYS A 165 10.02 -4.55 -22.51
CA LYS A 165 10.48 -5.04 -21.19
C LYS A 165 9.55 -6.13 -20.66
N LEU A 166 10.13 -7.07 -19.93
CA LEU A 166 9.38 -8.04 -19.11
C LEU A 166 9.10 -7.41 -17.75
N VAL A 167 7.86 -7.46 -17.32
CA VAL A 167 7.39 -6.85 -16.07
C VAL A 167 6.93 -7.94 -15.12
N ALA A 168 7.51 -7.94 -13.92
CA ALA A 168 6.99 -8.69 -12.77
C ALA A 168 6.27 -7.73 -11.83
N MET A 169 5.10 -8.10 -11.36
CA MET A 169 4.28 -7.34 -10.40
C MET A 169 4.06 -8.17 -9.15
N MET A 170 4.24 -7.57 -7.98
CA MET A 170 3.83 -8.14 -6.69
C MET A 170 2.73 -7.28 -6.07
N GLY A 171 1.75 -7.92 -5.46
CA GLY A 171 0.65 -7.23 -4.80
C GLY A 171 -0.18 -8.16 -3.93
N ASP A 172 -0.96 -7.57 -3.01
CA ASP A 172 -1.79 -8.30 -2.05
C ASP A 172 -3.26 -7.84 -2.03
N GLY A 173 -3.55 -6.69 -2.61
CA GLY A 173 -4.87 -6.08 -2.61
C GLY A 173 -5.77 -6.48 -3.77
N THR A 174 -7.07 -6.36 -3.59
CA THR A 174 -8.05 -6.47 -4.68
C THR A 174 -7.77 -5.44 -5.78
N ASN A 175 -7.26 -4.28 -5.40
CA ASN A 175 -6.89 -3.20 -6.30
C ASN A 175 -5.67 -3.55 -7.18
N ASP A 176 -4.89 -4.56 -6.79
CA ASP A 176 -3.73 -5.02 -7.53
C ASP A 176 -4.07 -6.10 -8.56
N ALA A 177 -5.23 -6.73 -8.45
CA ALA A 177 -5.63 -7.84 -9.32
C ALA A 177 -5.54 -7.52 -10.82
N PRO A 178 -6.00 -6.37 -11.34
CA PRO A 178 -5.85 -6.04 -12.76
C PRO A 178 -4.38 -5.90 -13.19
N ALA A 179 -3.54 -5.33 -12.33
CA ALA A 179 -2.11 -5.16 -12.59
C ALA A 179 -1.35 -6.51 -12.53
N LEU A 180 -1.70 -7.38 -11.57
CA LEU A 180 -1.17 -8.75 -11.48
C LEU A 180 -1.48 -9.57 -12.72
N ALA A 181 -2.73 -9.50 -13.21
CA ALA A 181 -3.15 -10.19 -14.43
C ALA A 181 -2.47 -9.65 -15.69
N GLN A 182 -2.16 -8.34 -15.75
CA GLN A 182 -1.52 -7.68 -16.88
C GLN A 182 -0.03 -8.00 -16.95
N ALA A 183 0.64 -8.16 -15.81
CA ALA A 183 2.09 -8.38 -15.77
C ALA A 183 2.50 -9.70 -16.43
N ASN A 184 3.73 -9.78 -16.97
CA ASN A 184 4.29 -11.03 -17.49
C ASN A 184 4.42 -12.06 -16.36
N VAL A 185 4.77 -11.61 -15.16
CA VAL A 185 4.78 -12.42 -13.95
C VAL A 185 4.02 -11.66 -12.86
N GLY A 186 2.84 -12.14 -12.48
CA GLY A 186 2.05 -11.62 -11.36
C GLY A 186 2.22 -12.48 -10.13
N VAL A 187 2.78 -11.95 -9.05
CA VAL A 187 3.00 -12.65 -7.79
C VAL A 187 2.07 -12.10 -6.72
N ALA A 188 1.11 -12.88 -6.28
CA ALA A 188 0.24 -12.52 -5.18
C ALA A 188 0.84 -12.99 -3.85
N MET A 189 0.68 -12.17 -2.80
CA MET A 189 1.07 -12.57 -1.45
C MET A 189 0.05 -13.57 -0.87
N ASN A 190 0.50 -14.52 -0.06
CA ASN A 190 -0.41 -15.49 0.60
C ASN A 190 -1.40 -14.80 1.55
N SER A 191 -0.99 -13.71 2.22
CA SER A 191 -1.85 -12.86 3.03
C SER A 191 -2.84 -12.00 2.21
N GLY A 192 -2.65 -11.96 0.88
CA GLY A 192 -3.44 -11.14 -0.02
C GLY A 192 -4.88 -11.62 -0.19
N THR A 193 -5.67 -10.78 -0.83
CA THR A 193 -7.08 -11.08 -1.14
C THR A 193 -7.21 -12.23 -2.12
N GLN A 194 -8.36 -12.89 -2.11
CA GLN A 194 -8.65 -13.99 -3.04
C GLN A 194 -8.56 -13.49 -4.51
N ALA A 195 -9.04 -12.28 -4.78
CA ALA A 195 -8.97 -11.68 -6.11
C ALA A 195 -7.51 -11.50 -6.60
N ALA A 196 -6.60 -11.08 -5.72
CA ALA A 196 -5.18 -10.98 -6.07
C ALA A 196 -4.56 -12.35 -6.37
N LYS A 197 -4.88 -13.38 -5.56
CA LYS A 197 -4.38 -14.75 -5.75
C LYS A 197 -4.86 -15.38 -7.05
N GLU A 198 -6.10 -15.12 -7.44
CA GLU A 198 -6.67 -15.63 -8.69
C GLU A 198 -6.14 -14.91 -9.93
N ALA A 199 -5.78 -13.63 -9.79
CA ALA A 199 -5.22 -12.83 -10.86
C ALA A 199 -3.72 -13.10 -11.12
N GLY A 200 -2.98 -13.50 -10.09
CA GLY A 200 -1.54 -13.77 -10.18
C GLY A 200 -1.23 -15.11 -10.84
N ASN A 201 -0.07 -15.21 -11.50
CA ASN A 201 0.44 -16.50 -12.02
C ASN A 201 1.08 -17.33 -10.91
N MET A 202 1.50 -16.68 -9.82
CA MET A 202 2.22 -17.28 -8.70
C MET A 202 1.67 -16.73 -7.37
N VAL A 203 1.81 -17.54 -6.32
CA VAL A 203 1.49 -17.11 -4.95
C VAL A 203 2.75 -17.32 -4.09
N ASP A 204 3.21 -16.24 -3.45
CA ASP A 204 4.27 -16.29 -2.47
C ASP A 204 3.69 -16.73 -1.12
N LEU A 205 4.04 -17.93 -0.68
CA LEU A 205 3.51 -18.54 0.55
C LEU A 205 4.09 -17.94 1.82
N ASP A 206 5.29 -17.35 1.74
CA ASP A 206 6.02 -16.80 2.89
C ASP A 206 5.68 -15.33 3.15
N ASN A 207 4.90 -14.70 2.29
CA ASN A 207 4.60 -13.26 2.33
C ASN A 207 5.89 -12.40 2.33
N ASP A 208 6.89 -12.83 1.58
CA ASP A 208 8.16 -12.12 1.47
C ASP A 208 8.34 -11.55 0.05
N PRO A 209 8.17 -10.23 -0.14
CA PRO A 209 8.29 -9.60 -1.44
C PRO A 209 9.68 -9.78 -2.08
N THR A 210 10.65 -10.21 -1.30
CA THR A 210 12.01 -10.45 -1.79
C THR A 210 12.18 -11.82 -2.47
N LYS A 211 11.17 -12.70 -2.39
CA LYS A 211 11.13 -13.95 -3.15
C LYS A 211 11.19 -13.74 -4.67
N LEU A 212 10.78 -12.58 -5.15
CA LEU A 212 10.94 -12.19 -6.55
C LEU A 212 12.41 -12.29 -7.00
N ILE A 213 13.36 -12.04 -6.11
CA ILE A 213 14.81 -12.18 -6.41
C ILE A 213 15.13 -13.63 -6.73
N GLU A 214 14.68 -14.57 -5.90
CA GLU A 214 14.91 -16.00 -6.11
C GLU A 214 14.28 -16.47 -7.43
N ILE A 215 13.08 -15.98 -7.75
CA ILE A 215 12.39 -16.28 -9.02
C ILE A 215 13.20 -15.77 -10.20
N VAL A 216 13.74 -14.55 -10.14
CA VAL A 216 14.57 -13.97 -11.20
C VAL A 216 15.91 -14.72 -11.33
N GLU A 217 16.55 -15.07 -10.21
CA GLU A 217 17.80 -15.83 -10.19
C GLU A 217 17.62 -17.22 -10.84
N ILE A 218 16.59 -17.95 -10.43
CA ILE A 218 16.27 -19.27 -10.98
C ILE A 218 15.92 -19.15 -12.47
N GLY A 219 15.10 -18.17 -12.85
CA GLY A 219 14.74 -17.93 -14.25
C GLY A 219 15.96 -17.67 -15.14
N LYS A 220 16.91 -16.84 -14.69
CA LYS A 220 18.17 -16.59 -15.40
C LYS A 220 19.04 -17.84 -15.49
N GLN A 221 19.15 -18.61 -14.42
CA GLN A 221 19.90 -19.86 -14.42
C GLN A 221 19.32 -20.86 -15.45
N LEU A 222 17.99 -21.02 -15.47
CA LEU A 222 17.32 -21.89 -16.42
C LEU A 222 17.54 -21.45 -17.87
N LEU A 223 17.49 -20.14 -18.16
CA LEU A 223 17.78 -19.63 -19.50
C LEU A 223 19.24 -19.85 -19.91
N MET A 224 20.19 -19.64 -19.01
CA MET A 224 21.60 -19.91 -19.28
C MET A 224 21.87 -21.40 -19.53
N THR A 225 21.29 -22.27 -18.70
CA THR A 225 21.45 -23.75 -18.85
C THR A 225 20.84 -24.23 -20.16
N ARG A 226 19.67 -23.75 -20.57
CA ARG A 226 19.07 -24.07 -21.86
C ARG A 226 19.93 -23.58 -23.02
N GLY A 227 20.46 -22.35 -22.95
CA GLY A 227 21.37 -21.82 -23.96
C GLY A 227 22.64 -22.70 -24.13
N THR A 228 23.21 -23.14 -23.02
CA THR A 228 24.39 -24.02 -23.02
C THR A 228 24.08 -25.40 -23.58
N LEU A 229 22.95 -26.00 -23.18
CA LEU A 229 22.53 -27.32 -23.70
C LEU A 229 22.23 -27.30 -25.21
N THR A 230 21.62 -26.22 -25.73
CA THR A 230 21.41 -26.07 -27.18
C THR A 230 22.70 -25.85 -27.96
N THR A 231 23.70 -25.21 -27.36
CA THR A 231 25.00 -24.95 -28.01
C THR A 231 25.87 -26.22 -28.05
N PHE A 232 25.73 -27.12 -27.10
CA PHE A 232 26.46 -28.40 -27.07
C PHE A 232 25.73 -29.57 -27.80
N SER A 233 24.50 -29.34 -28.28
CA SER A 233 23.68 -30.35 -28.97
C SER A 233 23.76 -30.26 -30.50
N ILE A 234 24.64 -29.42 -31.04
CA ILE A 234 25.02 -29.32 -32.44
C ILE A 234 26.47 -29.87 -32.57
#